data_7b2e90c0ed6571d48ab6086a03875193
#
_entry.id   7b2e90c0ed6571d48ab6086a03875193
#
_cell.length_a   1.000
_cell.length_b   1.000
_cell.length_c   1.000
_cell.angle_alpha   90.00
_cell.angle_beta   90.00
_cell.angle_gamma   90.00
#
_symmetry.space_group_name_H-M   'P 1'
#
loop_
_entity.id
_entity.type
_entity.pdbx_description
1 polymer ?
#
loop_
_entity_poly.entity_id
_entity_poly.type
_entity_poly.pdbx_seq_one_letter_code
_entity_poly.pdbx_strand_id
1 'polypeptide(L)' 'MAEAKGEMHGCIVCGKLYQLLIAYDSNGNYIGSKVMSGGGREVKGAGRPLVACETHSDEDVERAVTNVYGRQHEDDE' A
#
# COMPACT_ATOMS: atom_id res chain seq x y z
N MET A 1 20.07 -0.25 -11.29
CA MET A 1 19.87 -1.29 -10.27
C MET A 1 18.75 -0.86 -9.34
N ALA A 2 17.95 -1.82 -8.93
CA ALA A 2 16.87 -1.53 -8.00
C ALA A 2 17.40 -1.36 -6.58
N GLU A 3 16.77 -0.49 -5.83
CA GLU A 3 17.07 -0.31 -4.42
C GLU A 3 15.89 -0.74 -3.60
N ALA A 4 16.16 -1.17 -2.38
CA ALA A 4 15.11 -1.56 -1.45
C ALA A 4 15.30 -0.81 -0.15
N LYS A 5 14.20 -0.29 0.40
CA LYS A 5 14.22 0.46 1.65
C LYS A 5 13.17 -0.09 2.58
N GLY A 6 13.50 -0.14 3.87
CA GLY A 6 12.52 -0.52 4.88
C GLY A 6 11.76 0.70 5.35
N GLU A 7 10.42 0.61 5.34
CA GLU A 7 9.57 1.70 5.77
C GLU A 7 8.42 1.14 6.59
N MET A 8 7.87 1.99 7.45
CA MET A 8 6.68 1.64 8.23
C MET A 8 5.48 2.32 7.61
N HIS A 9 4.44 1.55 7.35
CA HIS A 9 3.20 2.07 6.78
C HIS A 9 2.02 1.55 7.57
N GLY A 10 1.00 2.36 7.70
CA GLY A 10 -0.22 1.96 8.40
C GLY A 10 -1.17 1.23 7.48
N CYS A 11 -1.90 0.28 8.08
CA CYS A 11 -2.96 -0.42 7.35
C CYS A 11 -3.96 0.60 6.82
N ILE A 12 -4.32 0.46 5.55
CA ILE A 12 -5.22 1.43 4.91
C ILE A 12 -6.63 1.38 5.49
N VAL A 13 -6.97 0.29 6.19
CA VAL A 13 -8.29 0.14 6.77
C VAL A 13 -8.32 0.57 8.23
N CYS A 14 -7.35 0.13 9.04
CA CYS A 14 -7.40 0.36 10.48
C CYS A 14 -6.18 1.10 11.03
N GLY A 15 -5.14 1.32 10.24
CA GLY A 15 -4.00 2.11 10.67
C GLY A 15 -2.92 1.36 11.42
N LYS A 16 -3.06 0.05 11.58
CA LYS A 16 -2.04 -0.74 12.26
C LYS A 16 -0.74 -0.70 11.47
N LEU A 17 0.37 -0.45 12.15
CA LEU A 17 1.65 -0.29 11.48
C LEU A 17 2.27 -1.62 11.10
N TYR A 18 2.83 -1.67 9.90
CA TYR A 18 3.55 -2.81 9.38
C TYR A 18 4.85 -2.34 8.76
N GLN A 19 5.85 -3.21 8.77
CA GLN A 19 7.13 -2.92 8.14
C GLN A 19 7.10 -3.47 6.72
N LEU A 20 7.46 -2.61 5.77
CA LEU A 20 7.49 -2.98 4.36
C LEU A 20 8.90 -2.81 3.82
N LEU A 21 9.27 -3.69 2.90
CA LEU A 21 10.47 -3.53 2.10
C LEU A 21 10.02 -3.04 0.73
N ILE A 22 10.43 -1.82 0.38
CA ILE A 22 9.93 -1.17 -0.81
C ILE A 22 11.05 -1.07 -1.83
N ALA A 23 10.77 -1.51 -3.06
CA ALA A 23 11.75 -1.54 -4.13
C ALA A 23 11.54 -0.35 -5.06
N TYR A 24 12.65 0.28 -5.43
CA TYR A 24 12.66 1.39 -6.37
C TYR A 24 13.63 1.08 -7.50
N ASP A 25 13.36 1.61 -8.70
CA ASP A 25 14.29 1.43 -9.79
C ASP A 25 15.41 2.47 -9.69
N SER A 26 16.32 2.46 -10.69
CA SER A 26 17.48 3.35 -10.66
C SER A 26 17.08 4.82 -10.80
N ASN A 27 15.88 5.10 -11.26
CA ASN A 27 15.37 6.46 -11.38
C ASN A 27 14.60 6.91 -10.15
N GLY A 28 14.47 6.02 -9.15
CA GLY A 28 13.74 6.36 -7.94
C GLY A 28 12.25 6.09 -8.02
N ASN A 29 11.78 5.42 -9.05
CA ASN A 29 10.37 5.10 -9.19
C ASN A 29 10.01 3.85 -8.43
N TYR A 30 8.82 3.87 -7.81
CA TYR A 30 8.32 2.72 -7.07
C TYR A 30 7.99 1.57 -8.03
N ILE A 31 8.52 0.39 -7.75
CA ILE A 31 8.25 -0.78 -8.59
C ILE A 31 7.59 -1.92 -7.83
N GLY A 32 7.64 -1.92 -6.50
CA GLY A 32 6.97 -2.95 -5.75
C GLY A 32 7.29 -2.89 -4.28
N SER A 33 6.57 -3.66 -3.49
CA SER A 33 6.81 -3.72 -2.07
C SER A 33 6.47 -5.11 -1.54
N LYS A 34 7.00 -5.40 -0.35
CA LYS A 34 6.77 -6.66 0.32
C LYS A 34 6.58 -6.38 1.80
N VAL A 35 5.54 -6.97 2.39
CA VAL A 35 5.29 -6.80 3.82
C VAL A 35 6.19 -7.75 4.59
N MET A 36 6.99 -7.19 5.48
CA MET A 36 7.94 -7.96 6.27
C MET A 36 7.35 -8.41 7.60
N SER A 37 6.38 -7.67 8.12
CA SER A 37 5.73 -8.03 9.38
C SER A 37 4.64 -9.06 9.14
N GLY A 38 4.44 -9.96 10.10
CA GLY A 38 3.37 -10.93 9.98
C GLY A 38 2.01 -10.29 10.11
N GLY A 39 1.03 -10.86 9.43
CA GLY A 39 -0.35 -10.42 9.53
C GLY A 39 -0.76 -9.32 8.59
N GLY A 40 0.17 -8.81 7.79
CA GLY A 40 -0.15 -7.78 6.80
C GLY A 40 0.06 -8.28 5.38
N ARG A 41 -0.57 -7.60 4.42
CA ARG A 41 -0.37 -7.91 3.01
C ARG A 41 -0.26 -6.62 2.23
N GLU A 42 0.43 -6.68 1.11
CA GLU A 42 0.55 -5.49 0.26
C GLU A 42 -0.72 -5.28 -0.53
N VAL A 43 -1.04 -4.02 -0.78
CA VAL A 43 -2.21 -3.62 -1.54
C VAL A 43 -1.72 -3.09 -2.88
N LYS A 44 -2.25 -3.65 -3.96
CA LYS A 44 -1.80 -3.32 -5.31
C LYS A 44 -2.79 -2.39 -6.00
N GLY A 45 -2.32 -1.78 -7.08
CA GLY A 45 -3.17 -0.99 -7.94
C GLY A 45 -3.16 0.49 -7.68
N ALA A 46 -2.49 0.95 -6.63
CA ALA A 46 -2.46 2.36 -6.29
C ALA A 46 -1.18 3.05 -6.75
N GLY A 47 -0.21 2.31 -7.27
CA GLY A 47 1.05 2.90 -7.73
C GLY A 47 1.93 3.40 -6.60
N ARG A 48 1.65 2.99 -5.37
CA ARG A 48 2.44 3.40 -4.21
C ARG A 48 2.38 2.29 -3.16
N PRO A 49 3.32 2.29 -2.21
CA PRO A 49 3.35 1.22 -1.21
C PRO A 49 2.21 1.36 -0.21
N LEU A 50 1.31 0.40 -0.25
CA LEU A 50 0.18 0.33 0.67
C LEU A 50 0.15 -1.04 1.32
N VAL A 51 -0.38 -1.09 2.54
CA VAL A 51 -0.47 -2.32 3.29
C VAL A 51 -1.85 -2.42 3.95
N ALA A 52 -2.30 -3.62 4.17
CA ALA A 52 -3.54 -3.88 4.89
C ALA A 52 -3.38 -5.15 5.70
N CYS A 53 -4.15 -5.27 6.79
CA CYS A 53 -4.16 -6.49 7.57
C CYS A 53 -4.74 -7.63 6.74
N GLU A 54 -4.20 -8.81 6.90
CA GLU A 54 -4.72 -9.99 6.20
C GLU A 54 -6.14 -10.34 6.62
N THR A 55 -6.55 -9.87 7.80
CA THR A 55 -7.88 -10.17 8.32
C THR A 55 -8.98 -9.37 7.65
N HIS A 56 -8.64 -8.30 6.96
CA HIS A 56 -9.64 -7.52 6.24
C HIS A 56 -9.95 -8.20 4.91
N SER A 57 -11.22 -8.13 4.50
CA SER A 57 -11.61 -8.70 3.21
C SER A 57 -11.11 -7.82 2.08
N ASP A 58 -11.06 -8.39 0.87
CA ASP A 58 -10.68 -7.61 -0.31
C ASP A 58 -11.62 -6.43 -0.51
N GLU A 59 -12.89 -6.65 -0.23
CA GLU A 59 -13.89 -5.59 -0.38
C GLU A 59 -13.61 -4.43 0.56
N ASP A 60 -13.25 -4.73 1.81
CA ASP A 60 -12.93 -3.70 2.78
C ASP A 60 -11.72 -2.91 2.34
N VAL A 61 -10.71 -3.61 1.83
CA VAL A 61 -9.48 -2.96 1.38
C VAL A 61 -9.76 -2.07 0.18
N GLU A 62 -10.55 -2.57 -0.78
CA GLU A 62 -10.88 -1.77 -1.95
C GLU A 62 -11.69 -0.53 -1.58
N ARG A 63 -12.59 -0.68 -0.62
CA ARG A 63 -13.35 0.48 -0.15
C ARG A 63 -12.45 1.51 0.48
N ALA A 64 -11.47 1.07 1.27
CA ALA A 64 -10.54 1.99 1.91
C ALA A 64 -9.68 2.70 0.87
N VAL A 65 -9.23 1.98 -0.15
CA VAL A 65 -8.45 2.60 -1.24
C VAL A 65 -9.29 3.64 -1.95
N THR A 66 -10.55 3.30 -2.24
CA THR A 66 -11.44 4.22 -2.91
C THR A 66 -11.68 5.47 -2.07
N ASN A 67 -11.84 5.30 -0.75
CA ASN A 67 -12.07 6.45 0.12
C ASN A 67 -10.88 7.39 0.17
N VAL A 68 -9.67 6.85 0.07
CA VAL A 68 -8.46 7.67 0.20
C VAL A 68 -8.04 8.24 -1.16
N TYR A 69 -8.09 7.42 -2.20
CA TYR A 69 -7.52 7.80 -3.49
C TYR A 69 -8.56 7.96 -4.59
N GLY A 70 -9.65 7.19 -4.52
CA GLY A 70 -10.65 7.21 -5.56
C GLY A 70 -11.49 8.46 -5.61
N ARG A 71 -11.50 9.22 -4.53
CA ARG A 71 -12.34 10.41 -4.44
C ARG A 71 -11.94 11.48 -5.44
N GLN A 72 -10.69 11.45 -5.84
CA GLN A 72 -10.20 12.44 -6.78
C GLN A 72 -10.90 12.33 -8.13
N HIS A 73 -11.29 11.11 -8.50
CA HIS A 73 -11.99 10.91 -9.75
C HIS A 73 -13.40 11.49 -9.71
N GLU A 74 -14.02 11.41 -8.55
CA GLU A 74 -15.38 11.93 -8.42
C GLU A 74 -15.40 13.43 -8.51
N ASP A 75 -14.36 14.05 -8.01
CA ASP A 75 -14.29 15.51 -8.01
C ASP A 75 -14.17 16.07 -9.42
N ASP A 76 -13.72 15.25 -10.36
CA ASP A 76 -13.55 15.70 -11.74
C ASP A 76 -14.88 15.88 -12.44
N GLU A 77 -15.92 15.33 -11.89
CA GLU A 77 -17.22 15.47 -12.50
C GLU A 77 -17.81 16.84 -12.20
#